data_8341064be0cc0b96c544af8fb5ef7f45
#
_entry.id   8341064be0cc0b96c544af8fb5ef7f45
#
_cell.length_a   1.000
_cell.length_b   1.000
_cell.length_c   1.000
_cell.angle_alpha   90.00
_cell.angle_beta   90.00
_cell.angle_gamma   90.00
#
_symmetry.space_group_name_H-M   'P 1'
#
loop_
_entity.id
_entity.type
_entity.pdbx_description
1 polymer ?
#
loop_
_entity_poly.entity_id
_entity_poly.type
_entity_poly.pdbx_seq_one_letter_code
_entity_poly.pdbx_strand_id
1 'polypeptide(L)'
;MHLSSAQDAQGHTPGTPHDEQFALAAELLALLGDRTRLALLHALTCGEADVTTLTEACGAARPAVSQHLARLRLAGLVTTRKEGRRVVYALRDGHLRRLVDEALNVADHRLSGRPVHD
;
A
#
# COMPACT_ATOMS: atom_id res chain seq x y z
N MET A 1 -3.44 -17.88 14.91
CA MET A 1 -3.36 -18.07 15.87
C MET A 1 -3.64 -18.21 16.41
N HIS A 2 -3.48 -17.82 16.28
CA HIS A 2 -3.32 -17.90 17.44
C HIS A 2 -3.59 -18.10 17.79
N LEU A 3 -3.46 -17.78 17.93
CA LEU A 3 -3.35 -17.86 19.05
C LEU A 3 -3.79 -17.70 19.51
N SER A 4 -4.01 -17.18 19.67
CA SER A 4 -4.10 -16.93 20.73
C SER A 4 -4.55 -16.73 21.12
N SER A 5 -4.87 -16.37 21.39
CA SER A 5 -4.88 -16.11 22.46
C SER A 5 -5.02 -16.14 23.01
N ALA A 6 -5.12 -16.16 23.24
CA ALA A 6 -4.67 -16.13 24.23
C ALA A 6 -4.23 -16.43 24.24
N GLN A 7 -3.81 -16.39 23.95
CA GLN A 7 -3.00 -16.52 24.32
C GLN A 7 -2.61 -16.30 24.22
N ASP A 8 -2.87 -16.12 24.00
CA ASP A 8 -2.16 -15.78 24.45
C ASP A 8 -1.97 -15.69 24.74
N ALA A 9 -2.34 -15.70 24.84
CA ALA A 9 -1.87 -15.36 25.60
C ALA A 9 -1.16 -15.76 25.98
N GLN A 10 -0.83 -16.12 25.90
CA GLN A 10 0.07 -16.51 26.51
C GLN A 10 1.42 -16.09 26.55
N GLY A 11 2.20 -15.88 27.35
CA GLY A 11 3.53 -15.36 27.34
C GLY A 11 3.77 -14.13 26.53
N HIS A 12 2.77 -13.73 25.88
CA HIS A 12 2.80 -12.60 24.97
C HIS A 12 2.57 -11.31 25.76
N THR A 13 3.51 -10.37 25.65
CA THR A 13 3.41 -9.08 26.32
C THR A 13 3.03 -8.01 25.30
N PRO A 14 1.83 -7.43 25.41
CA PRO A 14 1.44 -6.36 24.50
C PRO A 14 2.40 -5.18 24.59
N GLY A 15 2.67 -4.56 23.46
CA GLY A 15 3.47 -3.36 23.39
C GLY A 15 4.97 -3.60 23.34
N THR A 16 5.42 -4.85 23.19
CA THR A 16 6.83 -5.08 22.95
C THR A 16 7.19 -4.57 21.55
N PRO A 17 8.43 -4.13 21.31
CA PRO A 17 8.81 -3.67 19.98
C PRO A 17 8.51 -4.69 18.88
N HIS A 18 8.68 -5.98 19.18
CA HIS A 18 8.41 -7.04 18.23
C HIS A 18 6.92 -7.11 17.88
N ASP A 19 6.05 -7.02 18.89
CA ASP A 19 4.59 -7.04 18.69
C ASP A 19 4.14 -5.83 17.92
N GLU A 20 4.66 -4.68 18.26
CA GLU A 20 4.31 -3.43 17.57
C GLU A 20 4.74 -3.48 16.11
N GLN A 21 5.89 -4.05 15.85
CA GLN A 21 6.39 -4.20 14.49
C GLN A 21 5.46 -5.07 13.64
N PHE A 22 5.06 -6.22 14.16
CA PHE A 22 4.14 -7.11 13.44
C PHE A 22 2.78 -6.46 13.24
N ALA A 23 2.26 -5.80 14.27
CA ALA A 23 0.96 -5.16 14.17
C ALA A 23 0.95 -4.07 13.10
N LEU A 24 1.96 -3.21 13.10
CA LEU A 24 2.05 -2.13 12.13
C LEU A 24 2.27 -2.68 10.72
N ALA A 25 3.15 -3.66 10.56
CA ALA A 25 3.40 -4.26 9.26
C ALA A 25 2.13 -4.86 8.67
N ALA A 26 1.34 -5.55 9.52
CA ALA A 26 0.08 -6.13 9.07
C ALA A 26 -0.91 -5.07 8.62
N GLU A 27 -0.98 -3.95 9.36
CA GLU A 27 -1.85 -2.83 8.97
C GLU A 27 -1.44 -2.23 7.63
N LEU A 28 -0.13 -2.06 7.43
CA LEU A 28 0.39 -1.51 6.18
C LEU A 28 0.10 -2.44 5.02
N LEU A 29 0.31 -3.75 5.21
CA LEU A 29 0.03 -4.73 4.17
C LEU A 29 -1.46 -4.77 3.84
N ALA A 30 -2.33 -4.60 4.84
CA ALA A 30 -3.77 -4.55 4.60
C ALA A 30 -4.15 -3.36 3.72
N LEU A 31 -3.47 -2.23 3.91
CA LEU A 31 -3.71 -1.06 3.05
C LEU A 31 -3.28 -1.32 1.62
N LEU A 32 -2.18 -2.04 1.42
CA LEU A 32 -1.72 -2.42 0.09
C LEU A 32 -2.59 -3.51 -0.53
N GLY A 33 -3.35 -4.23 0.28
CA GLY A 33 -4.16 -5.36 -0.17
C GLY A 33 -5.44 -4.99 -0.90
N ASP A 34 -5.56 -3.76 -1.35
CA ASP A 34 -6.67 -3.29 -2.18
C ASP A 34 -6.16 -2.98 -3.59
N ARG A 35 -6.86 -3.49 -4.58
CA ARG A 35 -6.43 -3.37 -5.98
C ARG A 35 -6.22 -1.92 -6.41
N THR A 36 -7.16 -1.05 -6.08
CA THR A 36 -7.08 0.35 -6.48
C THR A 36 -5.96 1.07 -5.74
N ARG A 37 -5.84 0.84 -4.43
CA ARG A 37 -4.75 1.45 -3.66
C ARG A 37 -3.39 0.99 -4.16
N LEU A 38 -3.27 -0.31 -4.47
CA LEU A 38 -2.00 -0.82 -5.00
C LEU A 38 -1.67 -0.17 -6.35
N ALA A 39 -2.68 0.00 -7.21
CA ALA A 39 -2.48 0.67 -8.50
C ALA A 39 -2.04 2.12 -8.33
N LEU A 40 -2.63 2.82 -7.35
CA LEU A 40 -2.24 4.20 -7.07
C LEU A 40 -0.80 4.29 -6.58
N LEU A 41 -0.42 3.41 -5.65
CA LEU A 41 0.95 3.39 -5.14
C LEU A 41 1.94 3.03 -6.24
N HIS A 42 1.58 2.08 -7.11
CA HIS A 42 2.43 1.73 -8.25
C HIS A 42 2.62 2.90 -9.18
N ALA A 43 1.55 3.65 -9.49
CA ALA A 43 1.66 4.83 -10.33
C ALA A 43 2.64 5.83 -9.72
N LEU A 44 2.64 5.96 -8.39
CA LEU A 44 3.54 6.87 -7.70
C LEU A 44 4.98 6.39 -7.66
N THR A 45 5.25 5.11 -7.94
CA THR A 45 6.63 4.64 -8.08
C THR A 45 7.30 5.26 -9.30
N CYS A 46 6.53 5.71 -10.28
CA CYS A 46 7.06 6.35 -11.48
C CYS A 46 7.36 7.84 -11.27
N GLY A 47 6.88 8.41 -10.17
CA GLY A 47 7.11 9.82 -9.86
C GLY A 47 5.88 10.45 -9.23
N GLU A 48 6.02 11.69 -8.81
CA GLU A 48 4.93 12.46 -8.22
C GLU A 48 3.80 12.66 -9.22
N ALA A 49 2.56 12.75 -8.72
CA ALA A 49 1.41 12.94 -9.59
C ALA A 49 0.26 13.61 -8.83
N ASP A 50 -0.58 14.33 -9.56
CA ASP A 50 -1.79 14.89 -9.01
C ASP A 50 -2.96 13.91 -9.13
N VAL A 51 -4.12 14.26 -8.57
CA VAL A 51 -5.30 13.39 -8.56
C VAL A 51 -5.76 13.06 -9.98
N THR A 52 -5.71 14.03 -10.88
CA THR A 52 -6.15 13.80 -12.26
C THR A 52 -5.30 12.72 -12.92
N THR A 53 -3.99 12.86 -12.83
CA THR A 53 -3.05 11.87 -13.40
C THR A 53 -3.26 10.49 -12.78
N LEU A 54 -3.42 10.45 -11.43
CA LEU A 54 -3.59 9.18 -10.73
C LEU A 54 -4.92 8.51 -11.08
N THR A 55 -5.98 9.30 -11.26
CA THR A 55 -7.28 8.79 -11.67
C THR A 55 -7.19 8.13 -13.04
N GLU A 56 -6.51 8.79 -13.97
CA GLU A 56 -6.31 8.24 -15.31
C GLU A 56 -5.48 6.96 -15.27
N ALA A 57 -4.45 6.94 -14.43
CA ALA A 57 -3.55 5.79 -14.35
C ALA A 57 -4.24 4.54 -13.79
N CYS A 58 -5.13 4.70 -12.81
CA CYS A 58 -5.71 3.52 -12.15
C CYS A 58 -7.08 3.14 -12.68
N GLY A 59 -7.71 3.97 -13.50
CA GLY A 59 -8.99 3.64 -14.13
C GLY A 59 -10.18 3.61 -13.20
N ALA A 60 -10.07 4.16 -11.99
CA ALA A 60 -11.18 4.22 -11.05
C ALA A 60 -11.85 5.59 -11.09
N ALA A 61 -13.04 5.70 -10.50
CA ALA A 61 -13.75 6.96 -10.44
C ALA A 61 -13.03 7.94 -9.53
N ARG A 62 -13.01 9.21 -9.90
CA ARG A 62 -12.29 10.23 -9.15
C ARG A 62 -12.68 10.32 -7.65
N PRO A 63 -13.97 10.22 -7.28
CA PRO A 63 -14.30 10.24 -5.86
C PRO A 63 -13.68 9.08 -5.08
N ALA A 64 -13.63 7.90 -5.68
CA ALA A 64 -13.00 6.74 -5.04
C ALA A 64 -11.49 6.94 -4.92
N VAL A 65 -10.85 7.47 -5.97
CA VAL A 65 -9.42 7.77 -5.94
C VAL A 65 -9.11 8.75 -4.82
N SER A 66 -9.90 9.81 -4.70
CA SER A 66 -9.68 10.81 -3.65
C SER A 66 -9.80 10.20 -2.26
N GLN A 67 -10.77 9.30 -2.04
CA GLN A 67 -10.93 8.61 -0.76
C GLN A 67 -9.77 7.69 -0.46
N HIS A 68 -9.32 6.95 -1.46
CA HIS A 68 -8.15 6.07 -1.29
C HIS A 68 -6.89 6.88 -0.97
N LEU A 69 -6.67 7.98 -1.67
CA LEU A 69 -5.51 8.84 -1.43
C LEU A 69 -5.53 9.45 -0.03
N ALA A 70 -6.72 9.88 0.43
CA ALA A 70 -6.85 10.40 1.79
C ALA A 70 -6.48 9.35 2.82
N ARG A 71 -6.92 8.12 2.60
CA ARG A 71 -6.62 7.01 3.50
C ARG A 71 -5.14 6.68 3.52
N LEU A 72 -4.51 6.65 2.35
CA LEU A 72 -3.07 6.41 2.24
C LEU A 72 -2.27 7.52 2.92
N ARG A 73 -2.73 8.75 2.78
CA ARG A 73 -2.07 9.89 3.41
C ARG A 73 -2.17 9.82 4.93
N LEU A 74 -3.36 9.52 5.47
CA LEU A 74 -3.54 9.38 6.92
C LEU A 74 -2.66 8.28 7.50
N ALA A 75 -2.48 7.21 6.75
CA ALA A 75 -1.62 6.11 7.18
C ALA A 75 -0.13 6.40 7.00
N GLY A 76 0.21 7.53 6.40
CA GLY A 76 1.60 7.93 6.23
C GLY A 76 2.32 7.26 5.07
N LEU A 77 1.58 6.68 4.13
CA LEU A 77 2.20 6.01 2.97
C LEU A 77 2.49 6.98 1.84
N VAL A 78 1.74 8.07 1.75
CA VAL A 78 2.00 9.10 0.75
C VAL A 78 2.09 10.45 1.44
N THR A 79 2.80 11.37 0.80
CA THR A 79 2.93 12.75 1.22
C THR A 79 2.33 13.63 0.14
N THR A 80 1.98 14.87 0.51
CA THR A 80 1.42 15.83 -0.43
C THR A 80 2.16 17.14 -0.34
N ARG A 81 2.17 17.87 -1.44
CA ARG A 81 2.61 19.26 -1.44
C ARG A 81 1.72 20.03 -2.40
N LYS A 82 1.59 21.31 -2.16
CA LYS A 82 0.84 22.19 -3.05
C LYS A 82 1.76 22.76 -4.12
N GLU A 83 1.26 22.80 -5.34
CA GLU A 83 1.97 23.39 -6.46
C GLU A 83 0.94 24.24 -7.23
N GLY A 84 0.85 25.51 -6.88
CA GLY A 84 -0.23 26.33 -7.36
C GLY A 84 -1.56 25.83 -6.81
N ARG A 85 -2.51 25.52 -7.70
CA ARG A 85 -3.81 24.98 -7.30
C ARG A 85 -3.81 23.44 -7.25
N ARG A 86 -2.73 22.83 -7.68
CA ARG A 86 -2.60 21.37 -7.69
C ARG A 86 -2.12 20.88 -6.35
N VAL A 87 -2.57 19.68 -5.98
CA VAL A 87 -1.99 18.93 -4.88
C VAL A 87 -1.26 17.75 -5.51
N VAL A 88 0.03 17.64 -5.23
CA VAL A 88 0.89 16.62 -5.80
C VAL A 88 1.19 15.59 -4.73
N TYR A 89 1.00 14.32 -5.09
CA TYR A 89 1.23 13.18 -4.20
C TYR A 89 2.53 12.50 -4.54
N ALA A 90 3.19 11.97 -3.52
CA ALA A 90 4.44 11.22 -3.69
C ALA A 90 4.48 10.09 -2.66
N LEU A 91 5.20 9.03 -2.98
CA LEU A 91 5.47 7.98 -1.99
C LEU A 91 6.34 8.58 -0.88
N ARG A 92 6.07 8.16 0.36
CA ARG A 92 6.80 8.67 1.50
C ARG A 92 8.28 8.29 1.46
N ASP A 93 8.60 7.05 1.07
CA ASP A 93 10.00 6.61 1.10
C ASP A 93 10.26 5.44 0.16
N GLY A 94 11.53 5.08 0.06
CA GLY A 94 11.96 3.99 -0.82
C GLY A 94 11.62 2.61 -0.33
N HIS A 95 11.37 2.45 0.98
CA HIS A 95 10.92 1.15 1.49
C HIS A 95 9.57 0.78 0.90
N LEU A 96 8.66 1.76 0.85
CA LEU A 96 7.34 1.54 0.29
C LEU A 96 7.43 1.23 -1.21
N ARG A 97 8.29 1.95 -1.93
CA ARG A 97 8.52 1.69 -3.35
C ARG A 97 8.94 0.23 -3.56
N ARG A 98 9.91 -0.23 -2.79
CA ARG A 98 10.40 -1.61 -2.91
C ARG A 98 9.34 -2.63 -2.57
N LEU A 99 8.52 -2.34 -1.56
CA LEU A 99 7.45 -3.26 -1.16
C LEU A 99 6.42 -3.41 -2.27
N VAL A 100 5.99 -2.30 -2.87
CA VAL A 100 5.03 -2.31 -3.97
C VAL A 100 5.62 -3.05 -5.17
N ASP A 101 6.86 -2.71 -5.55
CA ASP A 101 7.51 -3.35 -6.69
C ASP A 101 7.63 -4.86 -6.47
N GLU A 102 8.02 -5.26 -5.27
CA GLU A 102 8.19 -6.68 -4.98
C GLU A 102 6.87 -7.44 -4.98
N ALA A 103 5.80 -6.83 -4.47
CA ALA A 103 4.49 -7.46 -4.52
C ALA A 103 4.06 -7.72 -5.97
N LEU A 104 4.30 -6.75 -6.85
CA LEU A 104 3.98 -6.90 -8.26
C LEU A 104 4.89 -7.93 -8.93
N ASN A 105 6.15 -7.98 -8.56
CA ASN A 105 7.09 -8.97 -9.09
C ASN A 105 6.66 -10.39 -8.70
N VAL A 106 6.22 -10.58 -7.46
CA VAL A 106 5.72 -11.89 -7.01
C VAL A 106 4.52 -12.31 -7.85
N ALA A 107 3.58 -11.39 -8.05
CA ALA A 107 2.39 -11.67 -8.84
C ALA A 107 2.76 -11.99 -10.29
N ASP A 108 3.64 -11.20 -10.89
CA ASP A 108 4.07 -11.39 -12.26
C ASP A 108 4.77 -12.73 -12.43
N HIS A 109 5.65 -13.08 -11.50
CA HIS A 109 6.36 -14.36 -11.54
C HIS A 109 5.39 -15.53 -11.48
N ARG A 110 4.36 -15.43 -10.63
CA ARG A 110 3.35 -16.50 -10.54
C ARG A 110 2.54 -16.61 -11.81
N LEU A 111 2.18 -15.49 -12.42
CA LEU A 111 1.42 -15.50 -13.66
C LEU A 111 2.22 -16.09 -14.81
N SER A 112 3.50 -15.72 -14.93
CA SER A 112 4.36 -16.21 -15.99
C SER A 112 4.77 -17.65 -15.78
N GLY A 113 4.71 -18.15 -14.53
CA GLY A 113 5.03 -19.54 -14.21
C GLY A 113 3.90 -20.51 -14.48
N ARG A 114 2.73 -20.02 -14.92
CA ARG A 114 1.61 -20.93 -15.22
C ARG A 114 1.88 -21.70 -16.50
N PRO A 115 1.42 -22.95 -16.58
CA PRO A 115 1.51 -23.69 -17.83
C PRO A 115 0.78 -22.95 -18.94
N VAL A 116 1.44 -22.81 -20.08
CA VAL A 116 0.92 -21.98 -21.17
C VAL A 116 -0.27 -22.63 -21.87
N HIS A 117 -0.27 -23.92 -21.93
CA HIS A 117 -1.24 -24.66 -22.71
C HIS A 117 -2.40 -25.18 -21.89
N ASP A 118 -2.58 -24.74 -20.76
CA ASP A 118 -3.68 -25.22 -19.92
C ASP A 118 -5.05 -24.77 -20.40
#